data_a7624511bb2e9a18466791517ebe7811
#
_entry.id   a7624511bb2e9a18466791517ebe7811
#
_cell.length_a   1.000
_cell.length_b   1.000
_cell.length_c   1.000
_cell.angle_alpha   90.00
_cell.angle_beta   90.00
_cell.angle_gamma   90.00
#
_symmetry.space_group_name_H-M   'P 1'
#
loop_
_entity.id
_entity.type
_entity.pdbx_description
1 polymer ?
#
loop_
_entity_poly.entity_id
_entity_poly.type
_entity_poly.pdbx_seq_one_letter_code
_entity_poly.pdbx_strand_id
1 'polypeptide(L)'
;MTEALEKNIRKVVPYVPGEQPQNPDVIKLNTNENPYSPAPGVARVLKSMDADLLRLYPDPTNGCLVKALADYYELAEDQVFVGIGSDDVLSMSFLTFFNSGKPILFPNCLLYTSPSPRDKRQSRMP
;
A
#
# COMPACT_ATOMS: atom_id res chain seq x y z
N MET A 1 -13.65 -22.67 20.23
CA MET A 1 -12.21 -22.50 19.96
C MET A 1 -11.47 -22.93 21.22
N THR A 2 -10.40 -23.73 21.14
CA THR A 2 -9.70 -24.17 22.33
C THR A 2 -8.79 -23.05 22.83
N GLU A 3 -8.71 -22.88 24.16
CA GLU A 3 -7.89 -21.86 24.84
C GLU A 3 -6.42 -21.82 24.36
N ALA A 4 -5.90 -22.95 23.90
CA ALA A 4 -4.56 -23.07 23.32
C ALA A 4 -4.41 -22.33 21.98
N LEU A 5 -5.47 -22.21 21.17
CA LEU A 5 -5.45 -21.46 19.91
C LEU A 5 -5.53 -19.95 20.16
N GLU A 6 -6.30 -19.54 21.16
CA GLU A 6 -6.48 -18.11 21.49
C GLU A 6 -5.18 -17.43 21.94
N LYS A 7 -4.28 -18.18 22.60
CA LYS A 7 -2.96 -17.66 23.01
C LYS A 7 -2.05 -17.31 21.85
N ASN A 8 -2.27 -17.93 20.69
CA ASN A 8 -1.45 -17.70 19.48
C ASN A 8 -2.03 -16.63 18.56
N ILE A 9 -3.25 -16.14 18.84
CA ILE A 9 -3.88 -15.10 18.03
C ILE A 9 -3.35 -13.73 18.47
N ARG A 10 -2.73 -13.02 17.53
CA ARG A 10 -2.35 -11.63 17.76
C ARG A 10 -3.59 -10.77 18.01
N LYS A 11 -3.62 -10.11 19.15
CA LYS A 11 -4.64 -9.09 19.44
C LYS A 11 -4.21 -7.79 18.76
N VAL A 12 -4.73 -7.53 17.59
CA VAL A 12 -4.49 -6.30 16.83
C VAL A 12 -5.76 -5.47 16.87
N VAL A 13 -5.63 -4.17 17.12
CA VAL A 13 -6.74 -3.24 16.93
C VAL A 13 -6.96 -3.09 15.43
N PRO A 14 -8.17 -3.42 14.93
CA PRO A 14 -8.44 -3.30 13.51
C PRO A 14 -8.31 -1.85 13.04
N TYR A 15 -7.83 -1.67 11.82
CA TYR A 15 -7.90 -0.38 11.16
C TYR A 15 -9.36 0.01 10.93
N VAL A 16 -9.71 1.23 11.33
CA VAL A 16 -11.02 1.82 11.05
C VAL A 16 -10.88 2.72 9.83
N PRO A 17 -11.48 2.37 8.69
CA PRO A 17 -11.45 3.21 7.51
C PRO A 17 -12.03 4.59 7.79
N GLY A 18 -11.47 5.61 7.15
CA GLY A 18 -12.05 6.94 7.16
C GLY A 18 -13.45 6.95 6.52
N GLU A 19 -14.18 8.01 6.80
CA GLU A 19 -15.53 8.21 6.26
C GLU A 19 -15.56 8.10 4.73
N GLN A 20 -16.56 7.38 4.21
CA GLN A 20 -16.80 7.19 2.77
C GLN A 20 -18.13 7.86 2.39
N PRO A 21 -18.14 9.20 2.20
CA PRO A 21 -19.36 9.92 1.89
C PRO A 21 -19.96 9.46 0.55
N GLN A 22 -21.27 9.24 0.54
CA GLN A 22 -22.02 8.89 -0.66
C GLN A 22 -22.60 10.12 -1.38
N ASN A 23 -22.53 11.28 -0.74
CA ASN A 23 -23.02 12.52 -1.32
C ASN A 23 -22.02 13.07 -2.36
N PRO A 24 -22.42 13.24 -3.63
CA PRO A 24 -21.54 13.73 -4.70
C PRO A 24 -21.09 15.19 -4.51
N ASP A 25 -21.77 15.96 -3.68
CA ASP A 25 -21.42 17.38 -3.42
C ASP A 25 -20.30 17.53 -2.39
N VAL A 26 -19.86 16.43 -1.78
CA VAL A 26 -18.78 16.46 -0.79
C VAL A 26 -17.42 16.34 -1.47
N ILE A 27 -16.55 17.29 -1.18
CA ILE A 27 -15.14 17.22 -1.60
C ILE A 27 -14.40 16.28 -0.66
N LYS A 28 -14.06 15.09 -1.16
CA LYS A 28 -13.33 14.06 -0.41
C LYS A 28 -11.84 14.36 -0.41
N LEU A 29 -11.25 14.59 0.76
CA LEU A 29 -9.82 14.86 0.94
C LEU A 29 -9.11 13.81 1.80
N ASN A 30 -9.81 12.74 2.19
CA ASN A 30 -9.24 11.62 2.94
C ASN A 30 -8.74 10.51 1.99
N THR A 31 -8.02 9.52 2.55
CA THR A 31 -7.53 8.31 1.87
C THR A 31 -6.50 8.53 0.76
N ASN A 32 -6.01 9.77 0.56
CA ASN A 32 -4.96 10.12 -0.41
C ASN A 32 -5.26 9.63 -1.85
N GLU A 33 -6.53 9.67 -2.26
CA GLU A 33 -6.92 9.31 -3.61
C GLU A 33 -6.34 10.30 -4.63
N ASN A 34 -5.84 9.77 -5.75
CA ASN A 34 -5.33 10.62 -6.81
C ASN A 34 -6.50 11.28 -7.56
N PRO A 35 -6.59 12.62 -7.61
CA PRO A 35 -7.66 13.31 -8.31
C PRO A 35 -7.56 13.25 -9.84
N TYR A 36 -6.42 12.80 -10.36
CA TYR A 36 -6.21 12.69 -11.80
C TYR A 36 -6.50 11.28 -12.28
N SER A 37 -7.15 11.19 -13.43
CA SER A 37 -7.35 9.91 -14.12
C SER A 37 -6.02 9.29 -14.53
N PRO A 38 -5.94 7.95 -14.61
CA PRO A 38 -4.76 7.27 -15.11
C PRO A 38 -4.47 7.66 -16.56
N ALA A 39 -3.23 7.44 -17.00
CA ALA A 39 -2.81 7.73 -18.37
C ALA A 39 -3.75 7.06 -19.41
N PRO A 40 -4.01 7.69 -20.56
CA PRO A 40 -4.94 7.15 -21.57
C PRO A 40 -4.60 5.74 -22.05
N GLY A 41 -3.34 5.35 -21.99
CA GLY A 41 -2.88 3.99 -22.29
C GLY A 41 -3.50 2.92 -21.38
N VAL A 42 -3.73 3.24 -20.12
CA VAL A 42 -4.33 2.30 -19.15
C VAL A 42 -5.74 1.92 -19.58
N ALA A 43 -6.57 2.89 -19.98
CA ALA A 43 -7.92 2.63 -20.44
C ALA A 43 -7.94 1.75 -21.71
N ARG A 44 -6.97 1.94 -22.62
CA ARG A 44 -6.84 1.08 -23.82
C ARG A 44 -6.50 -0.36 -23.46
N VAL A 45 -5.53 -0.56 -22.57
CA VAL A 45 -5.13 -1.91 -22.11
C VAL A 45 -6.30 -2.62 -21.46
N LEU A 46 -7.01 -1.95 -20.53
CA LEU A 46 -8.17 -2.55 -19.85
C LEU A 46 -9.28 -2.94 -20.83
N LYS A 47 -9.53 -2.14 -21.87
CA LYS A 47 -10.54 -2.46 -22.89
C LYS A 47 -10.13 -3.60 -23.83
N SER A 48 -8.85 -3.81 -24.03
CA SER A 48 -8.31 -4.85 -24.91
C SER A 48 -7.98 -6.15 -24.16
N MET A 49 -8.13 -6.17 -22.85
CA MET A 49 -7.82 -7.34 -22.04
C MET A 49 -8.81 -8.47 -22.34
N ASP A 50 -8.27 -9.63 -22.67
CA ASP A 50 -9.06 -10.84 -22.87
C ASP A 50 -9.46 -11.42 -21.50
N ALA A 51 -10.76 -11.43 -21.22
CA ALA A 51 -11.31 -11.96 -19.97
C ALA A 51 -11.01 -13.46 -19.79
N ASP A 52 -10.83 -14.22 -20.86
CA ASP A 52 -10.51 -15.64 -20.80
C ASP A 52 -9.13 -15.90 -20.15
N LEU A 53 -8.22 -14.94 -20.21
CA LEU A 53 -6.92 -15.04 -19.54
C LEU A 53 -7.04 -15.06 -18.00
N LEU A 54 -8.12 -14.52 -17.43
CA LEU A 54 -8.35 -14.49 -15.99
C LEU A 54 -8.54 -15.88 -15.36
N ARG A 55 -8.83 -16.92 -16.15
CA ARG A 55 -8.92 -18.31 -15.70
C ARG A 55 -7.55 -18.98 -15.51
N LEU A 56 -6.49 -18.35 -16.00
CA LEU A 56 -5.12 -18.87 -15.93
C LEU A 56 -4.37 -18.27 -14.74
N TYR A 57 -3.42 -19.02 -14.21
CA TYR A 57 -2.49 -18.45 -13.23
C TYR A 57 -1.64 -17.37 -13.88
N PRO A 58 -1.43 -16.25 -13.19
CA PRO A 58 -0.51 -15.22 -13.65
C PRO A 58 0.95 -15.72 -13.58
N ASP A 59 1.86 -14.99 -14.23
CA ASP A 59 3.29 -15.21 -14.08
C ASP A 59 3.68 -14.98 -12.59
N PRO A 60 4.20 -16.01 -11.89
CA PRO A 60 4.52 -15.92 -10.46
C PRO A 60 5.68 -14.96 -10.18
N THR A 61 6.47 -14.63 -11.18
CA THR A 61 7.62 -13.72 -11.05
C THR A 61 7.28 -12.28 -11.44
N ASN A 62 6.12 -12.05 -12.04
CA ASN A 62 5.73 -10.74 -12.59
C ASN A 62 6.80 -10.15 -13.53
N GLY A 63 7.51 -11.00 -14.27
CA GLY A 63 8.71 -10.65 -15.03
C GLY A 63 8.53 -9.45 -15.95
N CYS A 64 7.40 -9.34 -16.64
CA CYS A 64 7.09 -8.21 -17.51
C CYS A 64 7.05 -6.88 -16.74
N LEU A 65 6.45 -6.86 -15.55
CA LEU A 65 6.36 -5.66 -14.70
C LEU A 65 7.71 -5.34 -14.06
N VAL A 66 8.39 -6.36 -13.53
CA VAL A 66 9.73 -6.22 -12.93
C VAL A 66 10.69 -5.61 -13.93
N LYS A 67 10.73 -6.15 -15.17
CA LYS A 67 11.57 -5.60 -16.22
C LYS A 67 11.23 -4.16 -16.56
N ALA A 68 9.96 -3.83 -16.73
CA ALA A 68 9.54 -2.47 -17.07
C ALA A 68 9.90 -1.46 -15.97
N LEU A 69 9.81 -1.85 -14.69
CA LEU A 69 10.22 -1.02 -13.57
C LEU A 69 11.74 -0.88 -13.48
N ALA A 70 12.47 -1.96 -13.69
CA ALA A 70 13.93 -1.95 -13.72
C ALA A 70 14.44 -1.01 -14.81
N ASP A 71 13.93 -1.14 -16.04
CA ASP A 71 14.27 -0.27 -17.15
C ASP A 71 13.92 1.22 -16.86
N TYR A 72 12.77 1.48 -16.23
CA TYR A 72 12.32 2.84 -15.90
C TYR A 72 13.19 3.53 -14.83
N TYR A 73 13.61 2.77 -13.81
CA TYR A 73 14.40 3.30 -12.69
C TYR A 73 15.91 3.09 -12.86
N GLU A 74 16.35 2.56 -14.00
CA GLU A 74 17.76 2.24 -14.28
C GLU A 74 18.36 1.28 -13.23
N LEU A 75 17.60 0.25 -12.86
CA LEU A 75 17.97 -0.78 -11.90
C LEU A 75 18.18 -2.13 -12.60
N ALA A 76 18.83 -3.07 -11.91
CA ALA A 76 18.80 -4.47 -12.30
C ALA A 76 17.47 -5.13 -11.88
N GLU A 77 17.02 -6.15 -12.58
CA GLU A 77 15.75 -6.83 -12.30
C GLU A 77 15.72 -7.47 -10.91
N ASP A 78 16.86 -7.92 -10.39
CA ASP A 78 17.02 -8.46 -9.05
C ASP A 78 16.95 -7.41 -7.93
N GLN A 79 16.93 -6.13 -8.27
CA GLN A 79 16.75 -5.02 -7.34
C GLN A 79 15.29 -4.54 -7.26
N VAL A 80 14.38 -5.20 -7.97
CA VAL A 80 12.96 -4.81 -8.02
C VAL A 80 12.11 -5.90 -7.41
N PHE A 81 11.32 -5.55 -6.40
CA PHE A 81 10.30 -6.40 -5.82
C PHE A 81 8.92 -5.79 -6.03
N VAL A 82 7.96 -6.60 -6.48
CA VAL A 82 6.57 -6.18 -6.69
C VAL A 82 5.62 -7.02 -5.83
N GLY A 83 4.58 -6.38 -5.31
CA GLY A 83 3.57 -7.03 -4.47
C GLY A 83 2.18 -6.42 -4.70
N ILE A 84 1.18 -6.91 -3.98
CA ILE A 84 -0.22 -6.49 -4.11
C ILE A 84 -0.45 -5.24 -3.25
N GLY A 85 0.07 -4.11 -3.71
CA GLY A 85 -0.01 -2.83 -3.02
C GLY A 85 1.08 -2.65 -1.95
N SER A 86 1.14 -1.44 -1.40
CA SER A 86 2.16 -1.04 -0.42
C SER A 86 2.11 -1.85 0.87
N ASP A 87 0.92 -2.22 1.32
CA ASP A 87 0.75 -2.94 2.59
C ASP A 87 1.34 -4.35 2.51
N ASP A 88 1.17 -5.03 1.38
CA ASP A 88 1.78 -6.33 1.14
C ASP A 88 3.31 -6.23 1.08
N VAL A 89 3.83 -5.28 0.29
CA VAL A 89 5.28 -5.05 0.19
C VAL A 89 5.89 -4.69 1.54
N LEU A 90 5.26 -3.83 2.32
CA LEU A 90 5.71 -3.48 3.66
C LEU A 90 5.66 -4.68 4.61
N SER A 91 4.58 -5.45 4.60
CA SER A 91 4.45 -6.65 5.43
C SER A 91 5.56 -7.66 5.13
N MET A 92 5.83 -7.92 3.86
CA MET A 92 6.91 -8.82 3.44
C MET A 92 8.29 -8.28 3.85
N SER A 93 8.50 -6.97 3.71
CA SER A 93 9.75 -6.32 4.14
C SER A 93 9.96 -6.45 5.64
N PHE A 94 8.93 -6.20 6.45
CA PHE A 94 9.02 -6.35 7.91
C PHE A 94 9.30 -7.80 8.32
N LEU A 95 8.64 -8.76 7.70
CA LEU A 95 8.85 -10.17 7.97
C LEU A 95 10.26 -10.64 7.59
N THR A 96 10.82 -10.07 6.52
CA THR A 96 12.12 -10.51 5.99
C THR A 96 13.29 -9.82 6.69
N PHE A 97 13.25 -8.51 6.85
CA PHE A 97 14.41 -7.72 7.27
C PHE A 97 14.35 -7.26 8.73
N PHE A 98 13.15 -7.18 9.31
CA PHE A 98 12.94 -6.60 10.64
C PHE A 98 12.46 -7.61 11.68
N ASN A 99 12.66 -8.90 11.45
CA ASN A 99 12.27 -9.98 12.35
C ASN A 99 13.36 -10.28 13.41
N SER A 100 14.06 -9.26 13.87
CA SER A 100 15.01 -9.39 14.97
C SER A 100 14.33 -8.93 16.27
N GLY A 101 14.84 -9.39 17.43
CA GLY A 101 14.34 -8.93 18.74
C GLY A 101 14.70 -7.45 19.06
N LYS A 102 15.22 -6.68 18.10
CA LYS A 102 15.58 -5.26 18.27
C LYS A 102 14.41 -4.36 17.92
N PRO A 103 14.27 -3.18 18.58
CA PRO A 103 13.26 -2.20 18.22
C PRO A 103 13.43 -1.73 16.77
N ILE A 104 12.30 -1.53 16.09
CA ILE A 104 12.24 -0.90 14.77
C ILE A 104 11.93 0.58 14.98
N LEU A 105 12.72 1.46 14.39
CA LEU A 105 12.54 2.89 14.44
C LEU A 105 11.86 3.38 13.16
N PHE A 106 10.82 4.17 13.30
CA PHE A 106 10.13 4.84 12.19
C PHE A 106 9.62 6.22 12.62
N PRO A 107 9.39 7.15 11.69
CA PRO A 107 8.86 8.46 12.01
C PRO A 107 7.50 8.38 12.68
N ASN A 108 7.29 9.10 13.77
CA ASN A 108 6.01 9.17 14.46
C ASN A 108 5.03 10.17 13.80
N CYS A 109 5.05 10.27 12.49
CA CYS A 109 4.20 11.16 11.72
C CYS A 109 3.69 10.49 10.43
N LEU A 110 3.30 9.24 10.53
CA LEU A 110 2.58 8.56 9.47
C LEU A 110 1.09 8.97 9.52
N LEU A 111 0.29 8.48 8.68
CA LEU A 111 -1.12 8.80 8.35
C LEU A 111 -2.00 9.48 9.44
N TYR A 112 -1.76 9.21 10.71
CA TYR A 112 -2.57 9.75 11.82
C TYR A 112 -2.00 11.00 12.48
N THR A 113 -0.76 11.36 12.16
CA THR A 113 -0.06 12.47 12.78
C THR A 113 0.44 13.48 11.76
N SER A 114 -0.10 13.43 10.53
CA SER A 114 0.15 14.48 9.56
C SER A 114 -0.23 15.82 10.17
N PRO A 115 0.73 16.71 10.34
CA PRO A 115 0.51 17.93 11.04
C PRO A 115 -0.53 18.80 10.31
N SER A 116 -1.60 19.11 10.99
CA SER A 116 -2.61 20.04 10.52
C SER A 116 -2.26 21.46 11.00
N PRO A 117 -2.50 22.50 10.23
CA PRO A 117 -2.43 23.89 10.71
C PRO A 117 -3.27 24.14 11.96
N ARG A 118 -4.22 23.24 12.27
CA ARG A 118 -5.03 23.27 13.50
C ARG A 118 -4.39 22.56 14.68
N ASP A 119 -3.30 21.81 14.48
CA ASP A 119 -2.60 21.14 15.58
C ASP A 119 -1.74 22.16 16.33
N LYS A 120 -2.19 22.50 17.54
CA LYS A 120 -1.50 23.46 18.43
C LYS A 120 -0.04 23.07 18.74
N ARG A 121 0.34 21.83 18.52
CA ARG A 121 1.72 21.37 18.72
C ARG A 121 2.66 21.82 17.62
N GLN A 122 2.15 22.18 16.45
CA GLN A 122 2.95 22.67 15.33
C GLN A 122 3.21 24.18 15.34
N SER A 123 2.46 24.94 16.11
CA SER A 123 2.69 26.39 16.23
C SER A 123 4.02 26.77 16.92
N ARG A 124 4.85 25.78 17.25
CA ARG A 124 6.12 25.94 17.98
C ARG A 124 7.37 25.53 17.21
N MET A 125 7.29 25.35 15.91
CA MET A 125 8.52 25.27 15.12
C MET A 125 8.97 26.68 14.71
N PRO A 126 10.25 27.00 14.94
CA PRO A 126 10.81 28.31 14.58
C PRO A 126 10.85 28.51 13.09
#